data_12eaf7815c74790f12c00d70a80d016d
#
_entry.id   12eaf7815c74790f12c00d70a80d016d
#
_cell.length_a   1.000
_cell.length_b   1.000
_cell.length_c   1.000
_cell.angle_alpha   90.00
_cell.angle_beta   90.00
_cell.angle_gamma   90.00
#
_symmetry.space_group_name_H-M   'P 1'
#
loop_
_entity.id
_entity.type
_entity.pdbx_description
1 polymer ?
#
loop_
_entity_poly.entity_id
_entity_poly.type
_entity_poly.pdbx_seq_one_letter_code
_entity_poly.pdbx_strand_id
1 'polypeptide(L)'
;MERKTPAACEQEKAEKLVSVCREILLNARNELYLNLRFMDAALSSLNFVPDFTAEGAGTDGYHYTYQPDFLAGRFMSGRVLVNRLYFHSVLHCVFVHMDTRGKREEGLWNLACDIAVEYLIDSMDMKCLHRPQTPARRECYLRLKEKNGVMNAQSIYRCLQEEKLPEGRYLALMAEFYADNHSYWTDENDRPRMASDRKNKWDGMRETMETEMETFSKKASDEAGELSRQVRIENRE
;
A
#
# COMPACT_ATOMS: atom_id res chain seq x y z
N MET A 1 27.15 -34.13 21.36
CA MET A 1 26.19 -33.05 21.00
C MET A 1 26.56 -31.84 21.82
N GLU A 2 27.23 -30.87 21.24
CA GLU A 2 27.54 -29.61 21.91
C GLU A 2 26.22 -28.83 22.16
N ARG A 3 26.01 -28.44 23.41
CA ARG A 3 24.87 -27.57 23.76
C ARG A 3 25.14 -26.17 23.21
N LYS A 4 24.32 -25.71 22.29
CA LYS A 4 24.37 -24.33 21.79
C LYS A 4 24.25 -23.37 22.97
N THR A 5 24.99 -22.25 22.94
CA THR A 5 24.85 -21.19 23.92
C THR A 5 23.47 -20.52 23.81
N PRO A 6 22.91 -19.94 24.88
CA PRO A 6 21.62 -19.24 24.82
C PRO A 6 21.57 -18.17 23.72
N ALA A 7 22.63 -17.38 23.57
CA ALA A 7 22.75 -16.37 22.50
C ALA A 7 22.71 -16.95 21.10
N ALA A 8 23.39 -18.11 20.86
CA ALA A 8 23.32 -18.78 19.56
C ALA A 8 21.91 -19.31 19.25
N CYS A 9 21.16 -19.71 20.27
CA CYS A 9 19.76 -20.16 20.11
C CYS A 9 18.82 -18.99 19.79
N GLU A 10 19.02 -17.82 20.40
CA GLU A 10 18.24 -16.62 20.11
C GLU A 10 18.52 -16.08 18.71
N GLN A 11 19.78 -16.08 18.30
CA GLN A 11 20.16 -15.68 16.94
C GLN A 11 19.52 -16.60 15.88
N GLU A 12 19.55 -17.92 16.09
CA GLU A 12 18.94 -18.88 15.16
C GLU A 12 17.40 -18.68 15.07
N LYS A 13 16.75 -18.34 16.18
CA LYS A 13 15.32 -18.02 16.19
C LYS A 13 15.02 -16.72 15.40
N ALA A 14 15.84 -15.69 15.60
CA ALA A 14 15.70 -14.43 14.87
C ALA A 14 15.89 -14.64 13.36
N GLU A 15 16.91 -15.39 12.95
CA GLU A 15 17.17 -15.72 11.53
C GLU A 15 16.00 -16.51 10.91
N LYS A 16 15.44 -17.48 11.63
CA LYS A 16 14.25 -18.22 11.20
C LYS A 16 13.02 -17.32 11.05
N LEU A 17 12.80 -16.43 12.01
CA LEU A 17 11.68 -15.49 11.96
C LEU A 17 11.80 -14.56 10.74
N VAL A 18 13.00 -14.02 10.48
CA VAL A 18 13.27 -13.19 9.30
C VAL A 18 13.00 -13.98 8.01
N SER A 19 13.46 -15.23 7.94
CA SER A 19 13.20 -16.10 6.78
C SER A 19 11.70 -16.30 6.54
N VAL A 20 10.95 -16.61 7.59
CA VAL A 20 9.49 -16.78 7.50
C VAL A 20 8.80 -15.48 7.10
N CYS A 21 9.19 -14.34 7.66
CA CYS A 21 8.64 -13.04 7.30
C CYS A 21 8.90 -12.70 5.83
N ARG A 22 10.07 -13.02 5.31
CA ARG A 22 10.37 -12.86 3.89
C ARG A 22 9.44 -13.68 3.01
N GLU A 23 9.20 -14.94 3.36
CA GLU A 23 8.26 -15.81 2.62
C GLU A 23 6.82 -15.27 2.68
N ILE A 24 6.40 -14.75 3.84
CA ILE A 24 5.09 -14.10 4.00
C ILE A 24 4.96 -12.92 3.03
N LEU A 25 5.96 -12.04 2.94
CA LEU A 25 5.95 -10.88 2.04
C LEU A 25 6.01 -11.28 0.57
N LEU A 26 6.79 -12.31 0.22
CA LEU A 26 6.81 -12.86 -1.14
C LEU A 26 5.45 -13.42 -1.54
N ASN A 27 4.79 -14.14 -0.64
CA ASN A 27 3.44 -14.65 -0.87
C ASN A 27 2.41 -13.53 -1.03
N ALA A 28 2.48 -12.48 -0.21
CA ALA A 28 1.63 -11.30 -0.33
C ALA A 28 1.83 -10.62 -1.69
N ARG A 29 3.08 -10.41 -2.11
CA ARG A 29 3.43 -9.87 -3.44
C ARG A 29 2.86 -10.72 -4.57
N ASN A 30 3.04 -12.03 -4.51
CA ASN A 30 2.53 -12.95 -5.53
C ASN A 30 1.01 -12.94 -5.60
N GLU A 31 0.32 -12.92 -4.46
CA GLU A 31 -1.15 -12.86 -4.43
C GLU A 31 -1.67 -11.53 -5.01
N LEU A 32 -1.02 -10.42 -4.72
CA LEU A 32 -1.31 -9.13 -5.33
C LEU A 32 -1.03 -9.13 -6.84
N TYR A 33 0.10 -9.67 -7.27
CA TYR A 33 0.46 -9.79 -8.69
C TYR A 33 -0.57 -10.58 -9.49
N LEU A 34 -1.07 -11.70 -8.96
CA LEU A 34 -2.07 -12.51 -9.64
C LEU A 34 -3.38 -11.73 -9.92
N ASN A 35 -3.69 -10.73 -9.09
CA ASN A 35 -4.89 -9.90 -9.23
C ASN A 35 -4.62 -8.56 -9.95
N LEU A 36 -3.37 -8.08 -9.93
CA LEU A 36 -2.95 -6.75 -10.39
C LEU A 36 -1.69 -6.85 -11.28
N ARG A 37 -1.76 -7.61 -12.38
CA ARG A 37 -0.60 -7.91 -13.23
C ARG A 37 0.08 -6.65 -13.80
N PHE A 38 -0.70 -5.63 -14.09
CA PHE A 38 -0.18 -4.34 -14.55
C PHE A 38 0.64 -3.58 -13.49
N MET A 39 0.65 -4.03 -12.25
CA MET A 39 1.43 -3.47 -11.15
C MET A 39 2.73 -4.25 -10.86
N ASP A 40 3.13 -5.21 -11.68
CA ASP A 40 4.27 -6.09 -11.41
C ASP A 40 5.55 -5.30 -11.08
N ALA A 41 5.88 -4.30 -11.91
CA ALA A 41 7.04 -3.45 -11.70
C ALA A 41 7.00 -2.73 -10.34
N ALA A 42 5.84 -2.19 -9.94
CA ALA A 42 5.67 -1.51 -8.66
C ALA A 42 5.72 -2.50 -7.48
N LEU A 43 4.97 -3.62 -7.58
CA LEU A 43 4.94 -4.64 -6.54
C LEU A 43 6.31 -5.29 -6.29
N SER A 44 7.18 -5.37 -7.29
CA SER A 44 8.52 -5.98 -7.17
C SER A 44 9.64 -4.99 -6.82
N SER A 45 9.35 -3.68 -6.77
CA SER A 45 10.38 -2.63 -6.70
C SER A 45 10.98 -2.39 -5.32
N LEU A 46 10.31 -2.83 -4.24
CA LEU A 46 10.77 -2.62 -2.86
C LEU A 46 11.57 -3.80 -2.35
N ASN A 47 12.75 -3.51 -1.78
CA ASN A 47 13.59 -4.50 -1.12
C ASN A 47 13.11 -4.70 0.33
N PHE A 48 12.97 -5.95 0.77
CA PHE A 48 12.54 -6.27 2.13
C PHE A 48 13.69 -6.15 3.12
N VAL A 49 13.53 -5.32 4.13
CA VAL A 49 14.54 -5.06 5.17
C VAL A 49 13.95 -5.35 6.54
N PRO A 50 14.38 -6.43 7.21
CA PRO A 50 13.98 -6.68 8.59
C PRO A 50 14.72 -5.74 9.55
N ASP A 51 13.98 -5.14 10.48
CA ASP A 51 14.53 -4.30 11.54
C ASP A 51 13.79 -4.59 12.85
N PHE A 52 14.47 -5.21 13.81
CA PHE A 52 13.91 -5.56 15.12
C PHE A 52 13.67 -4.35 16.01
N THR A 53 14.19 -3.18 15.64
CA THR A 53 14.02 -1.92 16.38
C THR A 53 12.92 -1.04 15.78
N ALA A 54 12.40 -1.41 14.61
CA ALA A 54 11.35 -0.67 13.92
C ALA A 54 10.01 -0.74 14.68
N GLU A 55 9.22 0.32 14.57
CA GLU A 55 7.83 0.35 15.01
C GLU A 55 6.89 0.03 13.84
N GLY A 56 6.54 -1.24 13.68
CA GLY A 56 5.64 -1.69 12.63
C GLY A 56 6.33 -1.95 11.29
N ALA A 57 5.81 -1.39 10.22
CA ALA A 57 6.38 -1.47 8.88
C ALA A 57 6.18 -0.16 8.13
N GLY A 58 7.00 0.10 7.11
CA GLY A 58 6.89 1.30 6.26
C GLY A 58 7.90 1.28 5.12
N THR A 59 7.92 2.34 4.31
CA THR A 59 8.80 2.42 3.14
C THR A 59 9.44 3.80 2.98
N ASP A 60 10.67 3.80 2.47
CA ASP A 60 11.39 5.00 2.00
C ASP A 60 11.31 5.16 0.46
N GLY A 61 10.52 4.30 -0.22
CA GLY A 61 10.41 4.24 -1.67
C GLY A 61 11.43 3.33 -2.38
N TYR A 62 12.39 2.77 -1.64
CA TYR A 62 13.37 1.78 -2.10
C TYR A 62 13.30 0.49 -1.30
N HIS A 63 13.03 0.60 0.00
CA HIS A 63 12.98 -0.48 0.94
C HIS A 63 11.58 -0.56 1.57
N TYR A 64 11.16 -1.76 1.85
CA TYR A 64 10.05 -2.04 2.75
C TYR A 64 10.65 -2.55 4.05
N THR A 65 10.76 -1.65 5.04
CA THR A 65 11.30 -1.98 6.36
C THR A 65 10.18 -2.49 7.25
N TYR A 66 10.42 -3.55 7.99
CA TYR A 66 9.42 -4.17 8.86
C TYR A 66 10.04 -4.75 10.12
N GLN A 67 9.30 -4.68 11.20
CA GLN A 67 9.60 -5.37 12.45
C GLN A 67 9.08 -6.82 12.35
N PRO A 68 9.95 -7.85 12.52
CA PRO A 68 9.59 -9.23 12.24
C PRO A 68 8.44 -9.79 13.08
N ASP A 69 8.37 -9.52 14.41
CA ASP A 69 7.28 -10.00 15.25
C ASP A 69 5.96 -9.32 14.92
N PHE A 70 5.99 -8.02 14.58
CA PHE A 70 4.81 -7.29 14.10
C PHE A 70 4.25 -7.92 12.82
N LEU A 71 5.10 -8.19 11.83
CA LEU A 71 4.68 -8.76 10.56
C LEU A 71 4.12 -10.18 10.74
N ALA A 72 4.79 -11.01 11.53
CA ALA A 72 4.33 -12.35 11.86
C ALA A 72 2.98 -12.32 12.59
N GLY A 73 2.80 -11.41 13.56
CA GLY A 73 1.55 -11.19 14.27
C GLY A 73 0.41 -10.76 13.34
N ARG A 74 0.69 -9.87 12.38
CA ARG A 74 -0.28 -9.48 11.35
C ARG A 74 -0.70 -10.67 10.48
N PHE A 75 0.25 -11.50 10.06
CA PHE A 75 -0.02 -12.69 9.28
C PHE A 75 -0.86 -13.72 10.05
N MET A 76 -0.55 -13.96 11.32
CA MET A 76 -1.32 -14.84 12.20
C MET A 76 -2.76 -14.36 12.40
N SER A 77 -2.98 -13.04 12.37
CA SER A 77 -4.31 -12.44 12.44
C SER A 77 -5.08 -12.52 11.11
N GLY A 78 -4.38 -12.75 10.01
CA GLY A 78 -4.97 -12.95 8.69
C GLY A 78 -4.06 -12.48 7.56
N ARG A 79 -3.83 -13.34 6.56
CA ARG A 79 -2.96 -13.01 5.40
C ARG A 79 -3.39 -11.74 4.66
N VAL A 80 -4.69 -11.48 4.58
CA VAL A 80 -5.24 -10.26 3.97
C VAL A 80 -4.68 -8.99 4.61
N LEU A 81 -4.40 -9.01 5.91
CA LEU A 81 -3.83 -7.87 6.63
C LEU A 81 -2.41 -7.55 6.16
N VAL A 82 -1.63 -8.58 5.83
CA VAL A 82 -0.28 -8.39 5.27
C VAL A 82 -0.34 -7.93 3.81
N ASN A 83 -1.24 -8.50 3.01
CA ASN A 83 -1.45 -8.06 1.65
C ASN A 83 -1.82 -6.56 1.60
N ARG A 84 -2.77 -6.14 2.45
CA ARG A 84 -3.17 -4.72 2.57
C ARG A 84 -2.01 -3.84 3.01
N LEU A 85 -1.30 -4.24 4.06
CA LEU A 85 -0.17 -3.49 4.62
C LEU A 85 0.92 -3.26 3.57
N TYR A 86 1.33 -4.31 2.86
CA TYR A 86 2.32 -4.21 1.81
C TYR A 86 1.82 -3.35 0.64
N PHE A 87 0.60 -3.60 0.19
CA PHE A 87 0.01 -2.86 -0.92
C PHE A 87 -0.19 -1.38 -0.59
N HIS A 88 -0.58 -1.05 0.64
CA HIS A 88 -0.68 0.31 1.16
C HIS A 88 0.63 1.09 0.97
N SER A 89 1.75 0.53 1.43
CA SER A 89 3.07 1.15 1.26
C SER A 89 3.49 1.29 -0.21
N VAL A 90 3.17 0.29 -1.06
CA VAL A 90 3.42 0.39 -2.52
C VAL A 90 2.60 1.52 -3.13
N LEU A 91 1.34 1.70 -2.75
CA LEU A 91 0.49 2.79 -3.25
C LEU A 91 0.99 4.17 -2.83
N HIS A 92 1.54 4.32 -1.62
CA HIS A 92 2.21 5.57 -1.24
C HIS A 92 3.36 5.92 -2.19
N CYS A 93 4.12 4.94 -2.62
CA CYS A 93 5.18 5.13 -3.60
C CYS A 93 4.63 5.47 -4.99
N VAL A 94 3.64 4.72 -5.48
CA VAL A 94 2.98 4.95 -6.78
C VAL A 94 2.40 6.36 -6.87
N PHE A 95 1.80 6.86 -5.78
CA PHE A 95 1.24 8.22 -5.74
C PHE A 95 2.26 9.28 -5.34
N VAL A 96 3.52 8.90 -5.13
CA VAL A 96 4.63 9.77 -4.69
C VAL A 96 4.27 10.65 -3.48
N HIS A 97 3.51 10.10 -2.54
CA HIS A 97 2.98 10.84 -1.38
C HIS A 97 4.10 11.45 -0.54
N MET A 98 5.19 10.71 -0.36
CA MET A 98 6.36 11.13 0.40
C MET A 98 7.13 12.31 -0.22
N ASP A 99 6.96 12.54 -1.55
CA ASP A 99 7.66 13.60 -2.30
C ASP A 99 6.74 14.78 -2.68
N THR A 100 5.45 14.69 -2.34
CA THR A 100 4.44 15.68 -2.74
C THR A 100 3.84 16.47 -1.58
N ARG A 101 4.38 16.34 -0.37
CA ARG A 101 3.92 17.08 0.82
C ARG A 101 4.06 18.58 0.63
N GLY A 102 5.21 19.04 0.15
CA GLY A 102 5.52 20.46 0.04
C GLY A 102 5.43 21.16 1.41
N LYS A 103 4.73 22.29 1.47
CA LYS A 103 4.55 23.09 2.70
C LYS A 103 3.35 22.67 3.57
N ARG A 104 2.72 21.53 3.29
CA ARG A 104 1.58 21.05 4.07
C ARG A 104 2.02 20.59 5.45
N GLU A 105 1.12 20.74 6.42
CA GLU A 105 1.34 20.21 7.76
C GLU A 105 1.47 18.67 7.68
N GLU A 106 2.50 18.13 8.32
CA GLU A 106 2.94 16.75 8.14
C GLU A 106 1.91 15.73 8.62
N GLY A 107 1.42 15.87 9.85
CA GLY A 107 0.49 14.90 10.41
C GLY A 107 -0.83 14.85 9.64
N LEU A 108 -1.34 16.02 9.24
CA LEU A 108 -2.56 16.10 8.44
C LEU A 108 -2.37 15.59 7.01
N TRP A 109 -1.17 15.80 6.44
CA TRP A 109 -0.81 15.24 5.12
C TRP A 109 -0.74 13.72 5.18
N ASN A 110 -0.06 13.17 6.17
CA ASN A 110 0.07 11.73 6.37
C ASN A 110 -1.32 11.08 6.50
N LEU A 111 -2.19 11.64 7.35
CA LEU A 111 -3.58 11.17 7.48
C LEU A 111 -4.34 11.23 6.16
N ALA A 112 -4.20 12.31 5.40
CA ALA A 112 -4.87 12.45 4.10
C ALA A 112 -4.39 11.41 3.08
N CYS A 113 -3.10 11.08 3.08
CA CYS A 113 -2.51 10.05 2.24
C CYS A 113 -3.04 8.66 2.63
N ASP A 114 -3.10 8.34 3.92
CA ASP A 114 -3.63 7.08 4.44
C ASP A 114 -5.10 6.89 4.06
N ILE A 115 -5.92 7.93 4.25
CA ILE A 115 -7.34 7.89 3.86
C ILE A 115 -7.48 7.65 2.36
N ALA A 116 -6.67 8.32 1.52
CA ALA A 116 -6.74 8.18 0.07
C ALA A 116 -6.38 6.76 -0.38
N VAL A 117 -5.30 6.20 0.16
CA VAL A 117 -4.84 4.84 -0.14
C VAL A 117 -5.84 3.81 0.36
N GLU A 118 -6.28 3.90 1.60
CA GLU A 118 -7.24 2.96 2.16
C GLU A 118 -8.61 3.02 1.46
N TYR A 119 -9.04 4.22 1.03
CA TYR A 119 -10.24 4.35 0.21
C TYR A 119 -10.11 3.59 -1.11
N LEU A 120 -8.98 3.72 -1.79
CA LEU A 120 -8.72 2.99 -3.03
C LEU A 120 -8.73 1.47 -2.80
N ILE A 121 -8.00 0.99 -1.78
CA ILE A 121 -7.94 -0.44 -1.44
C ILE A 121 -9.34 -0.97 -1.09
N ASP A 122 -10.12 -0.24 -0.32
CA ASP A 122 -11.48 -0.62 0.07
C ASP A 122 -12.48 -0.56 -1.10
N SER A 123 -12.16 0.20 -2.15
CA SER A 123 -12.96 0.28 -3.39
C SER A 123 -12.68 -0.86 -4.37
N MET A 124 -11.58 -1.59 -4.16
CA MET A 124 -11.22 -2.74 -4.97
C MET A 124 -11.98 -3.98 -4.49
N ASP A 125 -12.80 -4.58 -5.35
CA ASP A 125 -13.51 -5.84 -5.04
C ASP A 125 -12.60 -7.06 -5.26
N MET A 126 -11.55 -7.16 -4.42
CA MET A 126 -10.56 -8.24 -4.48
C MET A 126 -10.53 -9.03 -3.18
N LYS A 127 -10.72 -10.34 -3.26
CA LYS A 127 -10.70 -11.24 -2.09
C LYS A 127 -9.39 -11.15 -1.29
N CYS A 128 -8.26 -10.94 -1.96
CA CYS A 128 -6.95 -10.83 -1.32
C CYS A 128 -6.75 -9.53 -0.54
N LEU A 129 -7.63 -8.53 -0.73
CA LEU A 129 -7.62 -7.23 -0.06
C LEU A 129 -8.89 -6.98 0.76
N HIS A 130 -9.90 -7.86 0.66
CA HIS A 130 -11.19 -7.61 1.27
C HIS A 130 -11.13 -7.62 2.80
N ARG A 131 -11.57 -6.52 3.40
CA ARG A 131 -11.74 -6.35 4.85
C ARG A 131 -13.07 -5.63 5.10
N PRO A 132 -13.90 -6.08 6.05
CA PRO A 132 -15.10 -5.34 6.44
C PRO A 132 -14.74 -3.92 6.91
N GLN A 133 -15.41 -2.93 6.34
CA GLN A 133 -15.23 -1.54 6.74
C GLN A 133 -15.93 -1.27 8.07
N THR A 134 -15.27 -0.53 8.95
CA THR A 134 -15.88 -0.02 10.18
C THR A 134 -16.96 1.04 9.87
N PRO A 135 -17.92 1.28 10.76
CA PRO A 135 -18.87 2.39 10.61
C PRO A 135 -18.17 3.74 10.48
N ALA A 136 -17.13 3.98 11.28
CA ALA A 136 -16.33 5.21 11.25
C ALA A 136 -15.65 5.45 9.91
N ARG A 137 -15.10 4.40 9.31
CA ARG A 137 -14.46 4.44 7.98
C ARG A 137 -15.47 4.79 6.89
N ARG A 138 -16.64 4.13 6.88
CA ARG A 138 -17.71 4.42 5.93
C ARG A 138 -18.22 5.86 6.04
N GLU A 139 -18.45 6.33 7.26
CA GLU A 139 -18.87 7.71 7.50
C GLU A 139 -17.83 8.72 7.00
N CYS A 140 -16.55 8.47 7.28
CA CYS A 140 -15.45 9.32 6.79
C CYS A 140 -15.45 9.40 5.26
N TYR A 141 -15.54 8.28 4.56
CA TYR A 141 -15.56 8.24 3.10
C TYR A 141 -16.77 8.96 2.50
N LEU A 142 -17.98 8.73 3.04
CA LEU A 142 -19.19 9.39 2.57
C LEU A 142 -19.05 10.92 2.69
N ARG A 143 -18.66 11.40 3.84
CA ARG A 143 -18.47 12.84 4.12
C ARG A 143 -17.44 13.49 3.18
N LEU A 144 -16.28 12.85 3.01
CA LEU A 144 -15.23 13.38 2.14
C LEU A 144 -15.64 13.36 0.67
N LYS A 145 -16.35 12.33 0.23
CA LYS A 145 -16.85 12.19 -1.14
C LYS A 145 -17.92 13.24 -1.46
N GLU A 146 -18.83 13.49 -0.55
CA GLU A 146 -19.86 14.55 -0.70
C GLU A 146 -19.23 15.94 -0.86
N LYS A 147 -18.16 16.23 -0.09
CA LYS A 147 -17.49 17.53 -0.16
C LYS A 147 -16.61 17.74 -1.38
N ASN A 148 -15.88 16.71 -1.78
CA ASN A 148 -14.79 16.87 -2.77
C ASN A 148 -15.05 16.21 -4.11
N GLY A 149 -15.93 15.22 -4.19
CA GLY A 149 -16.13 14.37 -5.38
C GLY A 149 -14.93 13.48 -5.74
N VAL A 150 -13.70 13.92 -5.45
CA VAL A 150 -12.44 13.19 -5.73
C VAL A 150 -11.75 12.81 -4.43
N MET A 151 -11.35 11.54 -4.31
CA MET A 151 -10.74 10.96 -3.11
C MET A 151 -9.22 10.78 -3.28
N ASN A 152 -8.49 11.85 -3.62
CA ASN A 152 -7.04 11.88 -3.61
C ASN A 152 -6.49 12.63 -2.37
N ALA A 153 -5.22 12.42 -2.04
CA ALA A 153 -4.59 12.99 -0.86
C ALA A 153 -4.70 14.52 -0.79
N GLN A 154 -4.56 15.23 -1.91
CA GLN A 154 -4.61 16.69 -1.97
C GLN A 154 -6.02 17.23 -1.65
N SER A 155 -7.06 16.60 -2.20
CA SER A 155 -8.44 16.99 -1.95
C SER A 155 -8.86 16.67 -0.53
N ILE A 156 -8.46 15.51 -0.02
CA ILE A 156 -8.72 15.10 1.36
C ILE A 156 -8.02 16.05 2.33
N TYR A 157 -6.71 16.33 2.12
CA TYR A 157 -5.95 17.26 2.94
C TYR A 157 -6.67 18.63 3.06
N ARG A 158 -7.08 19.20 1.92
CA ARG A 158 -7.80 20.48 1.89
C ARG A 158 -9.08 20.43 2.72
N CYS A 159 -9.86 19.37 2.56
CA CYS A 159 -11.10 19.17 3.32
C CYS A 159 -10.83 19.07 4.83
N LEU A 160 -9.84 18.30 5.25
CA LEU A 160 -9.48 18.15 6.66
C LEU A 160 -8.95 19.45 7.25
N GLN A 161 -8.17 20.22 6.47
CA GLN A 161 -7.66 21.54 6.87
C GLN A 161 -8.78 22.57 7.04
N GLU A 162 -9.74 22.61 6.12
CA GLU A 162 -10.91 23.51 6.21
C GLU A 162 -11.81 23.19 7.38
N GLU A 163 -11.96 21.91 7.72
CA GLU A 163 -12.77 21.46 8.85
C GLU A 163 -12.18 21.80 10.20
N LYS A 164 -10.88 22.11 10.29
CA LYS A 164 -10.16 22.37 11.55
C LYS A 164 -10.51 21.30 12.60
N LEU A 165 -10.19 20.05 12.27
CA LEU A 165 -10.55 18.89 13.08
C LEU A 165 -10.20 19.10 14.56
N PRO A 166 -11.15 18.89 15.49
CA PRO A 166 -10.82 18.79 16.91
C PRO A 166 -9.82 17.65 17.15
N GLU A 167 -8.92 17.84 18.11
CA GLU A 167 -7.85 16.87 18.41
C GLU A 167 -8.37 15.44 18.59
N GLY A 168 -9.44 15.24 19.36
CA GLY A 168 -10.03 13.92 19.56
C GLY A 168 -10.53 13.26 18.27
N ARG A 169 -11.04 14.05 17.32
CA ARG A 169 -11.46 13.53 16.01
C ARG A 169 -10.26 13.20 15.13
N TYR A 170 -9.23 14.03 15.15
CA TYR A 170 -7.98 13.77 14.46
C TYR A 170 -7.36 12.46 14.93
N LEU A 171 -7.20 12.26 16.25
CA LEU A 171 -6.66 11.04 16.84
C LEU A 171 -7.50 9.80 16.49
N ALA A 172 -8.83 9.92 16.48
CA ALA A 172 -9.72 8.82 16.10
C ALA A 172 -9.56 8.44 14.62
N LEU A 173 -9.38 9.40 13.71
CA LEU A 173 -9.11 9.13 12.30
C LEU A 173 -7.72 8.53 12.11
N MET A 174 -6.71 9.05 12.80
CA MET A 174 -5.37 8.46 12.80
C MET A 174 -5.41 6.99 13.22
N ALA A 175 -6.09 6.66 14.32
CA ALA A 175 -6.22 5.28 14.78
C ALA A 175 -6.99 4.38 13.80
N GLU A 176 -7.97 4.90 13.07
CA GLU A 176 -8.75 4.15 12.08
C GLU A 176 -7.98 3.86 10.79
N PHE A 177 -7.19 4.83 10.32
CA PHE A 177 -6.55 4.76 9.01
C PHE A 177 -5.06 4.45 9.05
N TYR A 178 -4.40 4.53 10.21
CA TYR A 178 -2.99 4.17 10.35
C TYR A 178 -2.75 2.74 9.89
N ALA A 179 -1.88 2.57 8.89
CA ALA A 179 -1.50 1.27 8.36
C ALA A 179 0.01 1.05 8.47
N ASP A 180 0.83 2.02 8.07
CA ASP A 180 2.28 1.91 8.05
C ASP A 180 2.97 3.13 8.69
N ASN A 181 4.27 3.02 8.91
CA ASN A 181 5.06 4.04 9.59
C ASN A 181 5.68 5.01 8.57
N HIS A 182 5.23 6.26 8.59
CA HIS A 182 5.70 7.33 7.71
C HIS A 182 7.02 7.98 8.18
N SER A 183 7.61 7.58 9.30
CA SER A 183 8.89 8.10 9.75
C SER A 183 10.05 7.83 8.77
N TYR A 184 9.86 6.87 7.85
CA TYR A 184 10.80 6.60 6.77
C TYR A 184 10.71 7.60 5.61
N TRP A 185 9.69 8.46 5.57
CA TRP A 185 9.56 9.49 4.55
C TRP A 185 10.52 10.64 4.86
N THR A 186 11.60 10.72 4.11
CA THR A 186 12.55 11.82 4.27
C THR A 186 12.00 13.09 3.65
N ASP A 187 12.18 14.23 4.35
CA ASP A 187 11.82 15.55 3.81
C ASP A 187 12.67 15.86 2.57
N GLU A 188 12.04 16.46 1.53
CA GLU A 188 12.74 16.97 0.34
C GLU A 188 13.87 17.94 0.71
N ASN A 189 13.72 18.68 1.81
CA ASN A 189 14.72 19.62 2.31
C ASN A 189 15.95 18.94 2.90
N ASP A 190 15.80 17.73 3.46
CA ASP A 190 16.91 17.01 4.08
C ASP A 190 17.80 16.30 3.06
N ARG A 191 17.22 15.77 1.97
CA ARG A 191 17.96 15.05 0.92
C ARG A 191 17.33 15.27 -0.46
N PRO A 192 17.45 16.47 -1.07
CA PRO A 192 16.74 16.83 -2.32
C PRO A 192 17.04 15.89 -3.50
N ARG A 193 18.29 15.40 -3.60
CA ARG A 193 18.70 14.49 -4.68
C ARG A 193 18.01 13.12 -4.55
N MET A 194 17.94 12.57 -3.34
CA MET A 194 17.26 11.30 -3.10
C MET A 194 15.76 11.39 -3.38
N ALA A 195 15.13 12.50 -2.98
CA ALA A 195 13.72 12.75 -3.26
C ALA A 195 13.45 12.82 -4.77
N SER A 196 14.32 13.54 -5.52
CA SER A 196 14.22 13.63 -6.99
C SER A 196 14.41 12.27 -7.67
N ASP A 197 15.42 11.51 -7.28
CA ASP A 197 15.71 10.19 -7.86
C ASP A 197 14.58 9.20 -7.56
N ARG A 198 14.04 9.22 -6.34
CA ARG A 198 12.89 8.40 -5.92
C ARG A 198 11.65 8.76 -6.71
N LYS A 199 11.33 10.04 -6.82
CA LYS A 199 10.20 10.53 -7.60
C LYS A 199 10.30 10.11 -9.07
N ASN A 200 11.46 10.30 -9.70
CA ASN A 200 11.68 9.89 -11.09
C ASN A 200 11.51 8.38 -11.28
N LYS A 201 12.00 7.57 -10.34
CA LYS A 201 11.80 6.11 -10.33
C LYS A 201 10.31 5.76 -10.37
N TRP A 202 9.52 6.35 -9.47
CA TRP A 202 8.11 6.03 -9.34
C TRP A 202 7.23 6.66 -10.42
N ASP A 203 7.61 7.82 -10.97
CA ASP A 203 6.97 8.42 -12.16
C ASP A 203 7.14 7.51 -13.37
N GLY A 204 8.34 6.98 -13.63
CA GLY A 204 8.58 6.02 -14.71
C GLY A 204 7.81 4.71 -14.53
N MET A 205 7.65 4.23 -13.28
CA MET A 205 6.81 3.05 -13.01
C MET A 205 5.33 3.31 -13.27
N ARG A 206 4.81 4.49 -12.94
CA ARG A 206 3.41 4.85 -13.27
C ARG A 206 3.16 4.84 -14.75
N GLU A 207 4.05 5.45 -15.56
CA GLU A 207 3.94 5.44 -17.01
C GLU A 207 3.91 4.01 -17.58
N THR A 208 4.75 3.13 -17.04
CA THR A 208 4.75 1.70 -17.41
C THR A 208 3.43 1.04 -17.05
N MET A 209 2.93 1.25 -15.82
CA MET A 209 1.66 0.69 -15.35
C MET A 209 0.47 1.16 -16.19
N GLU A 210 0.41 2.45 -16.54
CA GLU A 210 -0.64 3.02 -17.41
C GLU A 210 -0.63 2.33 -18.77
N THR A 211 0.54 2.19 -19.39
CA THR A 211 0.72 1.51 -20.68
C THR A 211 0.29 0.04 -20.63
N GLU A 212 0.67 -0.69 -19.57
CA GLU A 212 0.28 -2.08 -19.38
C GLU A 212 -1.22 -2.22 -19.14
N MET A 213 -1.83 -1.32 -18.36
CA MET A 213 -3.26 -1.30 -18.08
C MET A 213 -4.07 -1.06 -19.35
N GLU A 214 -3.66 -0.11 -20.20
CA GLU A 214 -4.30 0.13 -21.49
C GLU A 214 -4.20 -1.08 -22.41
N THR A 215 -3.02 -1.70 -22.49
CA THR A 215 -2.79 -2.91 -23.29
C THR A 215 -3.65 -4.06 -22.81
N PHE A 216 -3.74 -4.27 -21.49
CA PHE A 216 -4.55 -5.31 -20.87
C PHE A 216 -6.05 -5.08 -21.10
N SER A 217 -6.52 -3.84 -20.96
CA SER A 217 -7.90 -3.44 -21.21
C SER A 217 -8.30 -3.67 -22.68
N LYS A 218 -7.42 -3.31 -23.61
CA LYS A 218 -7.63 -3.54 -25.04
C LYS A 218 -7.72 -5.03 -25.35
N LYS A 219 -6.79 -5.83 -24.85
CA LYS A 219 -6.78 -7.27 -25.04
C LYS A 219 -8.04 -7.94 -24.48
N ALA A 220 -8.48 -7.58 -23.28
CA ALA A 220 -9.71 -8.08 -22.67
C ALA A 220 -10.94 -7.69 -23.50
N SER A 221 -10.98 -6.49 -24.07
CA SER A 221 -12.05 -6.05 -24.96
C SER A 221 -12.07 -6.84 -26.27
N ASP A 222 -10.92 -7.12 -26.86
CA ASP A 222 -10.78 -7.89 -28.09
C ASP A 222 -11.21 -9.35 -27.86
N GLU A 223 -10.78 -9.98 -26.76
CA GLU A 223 -11.19 -11.35 -26.38
C GLU A 223 -12.70 -11.44 -26.11
N ALA A 224 -13.29 -10.47 -25.42
CA ALA A 224 -14.74 -10.41 -25.20
C ALA A 224 -15.51 -10.22 -26.51
N GLY A 225 -14.98 -9.43 -27.45
CA GLY A 225 -15.52 -9.24 -28.78
C GLY A 225 -15.52 -10.53 -29.59
N GLU A 226 -14.42 -11.29 -29.54
CA GLU A 226 -14.30 -12.57 -30.24
C GLU A 226 -15.25 -13.63 -29.66
N LEU A 227 -15.29 -13.76 -28.33
CA LEU A 227 -16.24 -14.66 -27.65
C LEU A 227 -17.69 -14.32 -28.02
N SER A 228 -18.04 -13.03 -28.05
CA SER A 228 -19.39 -12.58 -28.46
C SER A 228 -19.72 -12.94 -29.89
N ARG A 229 -18.74 -12.87 -30.82
CA ARG A 229 -18.90 -13.31 -32.20
C ARG A 229 -19.13 -14.83 -32.28
N GLN A 230 -18.35 -15.60 -31.54
CA GLN A 230 -18.44 -17.06 -31.54
C GLN A 230 -19.78 -17.56 -30.99
N VAL A 231 -20.25 -16.97 -29.88
CA VAL A 231 -21.58 -17.26 -29.32
C VAL A 231 -22.70 -16.94 -30.31
N ARG A 232 -22.58 -15.86 -31.11
CA ARG A 232 -23.60 -15.54 -32.16
C ARG A 232 -23.57 -16.51 -33.32
N ILE A 233 -22.44 -17.12 -33.65
CA ILE A 233 -22.33 -18.13 -34.70
C ILE A 233 -23.03 -19.43 -34.23
N GLU A 234 -22.68 -19.90 -33.02
CA GLU A 234 -23.26 -21.13 -32.46
C GLU A 234 -24.78 -21.06 -32.22
N ASN A 235 -25.33 -19.87 -31.96
CA ASN A 235 -26.78 -19.68 -31.79
C ASN A 235 -27.56 -19.54 -33.14
N ARG A 236 -26.88 -19.64 -34.28
CA ARG A 236 -27.52 -19.57 -35.63
C ARG A 236 -27.58 -20.92 -36.34
N GLU A 237 -27.02 -21.98 -35.75
CA GLU A 237 -27.19 -23.38 -36.18
C GLU A 237 -28.26 -24.07 -35.35
#